data_f766835bfdf8ea0ea7ffa162e8ccf828
#
_entry.id   f766835bfdf8ea0ea7ffa162e8ccf828
#
_cell.length_a   1.000
_cell.length_b   1.000
_cell.length_c   1.000
_cell.angle_alpha   90.00
_cell.angle_beta   90.00
_cell.angle_gamma   90.00
#
_symmetry.space_group_name_H-M   'P 1'
#
loop_
_entity.id
_entity.type
_entity.pdbx_description
1 polymer ?
#
loop_
_entity_poly.entity_id
_entity_poly.type
_entity_poly.pdbx_seq_one_letter_code
_entity_poly.pdbx_strand_id
1 'polypeptide(L)'
;MSVFGGIVMLRVNNLSIHMAFMGVMAFALMAVSPAQARSGEEIMQEANAVMGFFPSAVAEVNLTTGKGNKKRERLLRLVSKQGDGRRQLIATFREPASVRGVGFSTELDVATDKRQSWVYLPSLGRVRELKGGQQHESFFGSDFSYSDLMGRDAAQDTHKLVGEDAVYFNITSTPKNSADIYSKLDYKVAKSDNTIREITFYNRKGQALKRLTNIDFEKVDGVPVLLNSVMENLKSGSVTSLNRTSMQVAIELFDYDFGPEALQ
;
A
#
# COMPACT_ATOMS: atom_id res chain seq x y z
N MET A 1 23.36 -55.49 -72.21
CA MET A 1 23.50 -54.80 -73.49
C MET A 1 23.77 -53.37 -73.13
N SER A 2 25.11 -52.99 -73.15
CA SER A 2 25.81 -52.32 -74.25
C SER A 2 25.05 -51.01 -74.65
N VAL A 3 25.58 -49.76 -74.61
CA VAL A 3 26.82 -49.32 -75.28
C VAL A 3 27.07 -47.85 -74.86
N PHE A 4 28.26 -47.46 -74.54
CA PHE A 4 29.09 -46.31 -75.01
C PHE A 4 28.37 -44.93 -75.19
N GLY A 5 28.91 -43.80 -74.90
CA GLY A 5 30.30 -43.31 -74.88
C GLY A 5 30.22 -41.80 -75.09
N GLY A 6 31.25 -41.09 -74.71
CA GLY A 6 31.42 -39.74 -75.23
C GLY A 6 32.06 -38.74 -74.24
N ILE A 7 33.39 -38.76 -74.16
CA ILE A 7 34.16 -37.72 -73.52
C ILE A 7 34.36 -36.59 -74.53
N VAL A 8 34.00 -35.35 -74.14
CA VAL A 8 34.44 -34.14 -74.79
C VAL A 8 35.20 -33.27 -73.79
N MET A 9 36.53 -33.19 -73.97
CA MET A 9 37.38 -32.20 -73.33
C MET A 9 37.19 -30.84 -73.98
N LEU A 10 36.89 -29.82 -73.20
CA LEU A 10 37.07 -28.47 -73.62
C LEU A 10 37.96 -27.73 -72.61
N ARG A 11 39.12 -27.29 -73.17
CA ARG A 11 40.09 -26.40 -72.52
C ARG A 11 39.43 -25.07 -72.22
N VAL A 12 39.58 -24.55 -70.98
CA VAL A 12 39.26 -23.18 -70.68
C VAL A 12 40.47 -22.49 -70.07
N ASN A 13 40.73 -21.32 -70.62
CA ASN A 13 41.81 -20.41 -70.27
C ASN A 13 41.73 -19.85 -68.90
N ASN A 14 42.85 -19.73 -68.24
CA ASN A 14 43.06 -18.92 -67.05
C ASN A 14 42.78 -17.45 -67.36
N LEU A 15 41.83 -16.87 -66.64
CA LEU A 15 41.72 -15.40 -66.44
C LEU A 15 41.62 -15.14 -64.96
N SER A 16 42.67 -14.62 -64.36
CA SER A 16 42.79 -14.23 -62.97
C SER A 16 41.94 -12.96 -62.76
N ILE A 17 40.86 -13.08 -61.97
CA ILE A 17 40.15 -11.91 -61.43
C ILE A 17 40.35 -11.96 -59.94
N HIS A 18 41.15 -11.03 -59.43
CA HIS A 18 41.26 -10.74 -58.03
C HIS A 18 39.97 -9.97 -57.58
N MET A 19 39.09 -10.66 -56.99
CA MET A 19 37.94 -10.02 -56.33
C MET A 19 38.24 -9.85 -54.82
N ALA A 20 38.54 -8.60 -54.45
CA ALA A 20 38.73 -8.19 -53.09
C ALA A 20 37.42 -8.36 -52.35
N PHE A 21 37.37 -9.30 -51.39
CA PHE A 21 36.28 -9.46 -50.44
C PHE A 21 36.42 -8.36 -49.38
N MET A 22 35.75 -7.22 -49.59
CA MET A 22 35.53 -6.21 -48.55
C MET A 22 34.39 -6.66 -47.66
N GLY A 23 34.73 -7.36 -46.57
CA GLY A 23 33.78 -7.75 -45.55
C GLY A 23 33.27 -6.51 -44.80
N VAL A 24 32.06 -6.09 -45.13
CA VAL A 24 31.32 -5.10 -44.33
C VAL A 24 30.85 -5.81 -43.09
N MET A 25 31.61 -5.67 -42.00
CA MET A 25 31.20 -6.08 -40.67
C MET A 25 30.18 -5.08 -40.18
N ALA A 26 28.88 -5.35 -40.42
CA ALA A 26 27.78 -4.59 -39.86
C ALA A 26 27.77 -4.82 -38.34
N PHE A 27 28.37 -3.89 -37.61
CA PHE A 27 28.22 -3.81 -36.15
C PHE A 27 26.78 -3.38 -35.88
N ALA A 28 25.90 -4.35 -35.60
CA ALA A 28 24.58 -4.07 -35.08
C ALA A 28 24.76 -3.43 -33.70
N LEU A 29 24.71 -2.09 -33.62
CA LEU A 29 24.51 -1.39 -32.37
C LEU A 29 23.11 -1.82 -31.85
N MET A 30 23.09 -2.83 -30.99
CA MET A 30 21.94 -3.03 -30.14
C MET A 30 21.79 -1.76 -29.29
N ALA A 31 20.88 -0.88 -29.67
CA ALA A 31 20.43 0.22 -28.84
C ALA A 31 19.83 -0.42 -27.58
N VAL A 32 20.63 -0.49 -26.50
CA VAL A 32 20.13 -0.75 -25.17
C VAL A 32 19.24 0.44 -24.85
N SER A 33 17.94 0.28 -25.03
CA SER A 33 16.98 1.28 -24.55
C SER A 33 17.27 1.46 -23.07
N PRO A 34 17.53 2.70 -22.60
CA PRO A 34 17.69 2.92 -21.17
C PRO A 34 16.41 2.42 -20.49
N ALA A 35 16.57 1.51 -19.55
CA ALA A 35 15.45 1.10 -18.70
C ALA A 35 14.84 2.38 -18.14
N GLN A 36 13.61 2.67 -18.54
CA GLN A 36 12.93 3.89 -18.11
C GLN A 36 12.82 3.83 -16.59
N ALA A 37 13.42 4.80 -15.92
CA ALA A 37 13.35 4.87 -14.46
C ALA A 37 11.89 4.95 -14.03
N ARG A 38 11.48 4.09 -13.10
CA ARG A 38 10.10 4.05 -12.57
C ARG A 38 9.74 5.41 -11.97
N SER A 39 8.57 5.90 -12.28
CA SER A 39 8.05 7.13 -11.71
C SER A 39 7.55 6.93 -10.28
N GLY A 40 7.44 8.00 -9.50
CA GLY A 40 6.84 7.95 -8.17
C GLY A 40 5.38 7.49 -8.21
N GLU A 41 4.64 7.86 -9.26
CA GLU A 41 3.25 7.45 -9.47
C GLU A 41 3.14 5.93 -9.68
N GLU A 42 3.96 5.34 -10.55
CA GLU A 42 3.97 3.89 -10.80
C GLU A 42 4.31 3.11 -9.52
N ILE A 43 5.36 3.54 -8.80
CA ILE A 43 5.77 2.88 -7.56
C ILE A 43 4.66 2.91 -6.51
N MET A 44 3.99 4.04 -6.34
CA MET A 44 2.91 4.16 -5.34
C MET A 44 1.63 3.44 -5.76
N GLN A 45 1.32 3.37 -7.05
CA GLN A 45 0.21 2.54 -7.54
C GLN A 45 0.45 1.06 -7.25
N GLU A 46 1.65 0.55 -7.52
CA GLU A 46 2.01 -0.84 -7.21
C GLU A 46 2.00 -1.09 -5.69
N ALA A 47 2.58 -0.17 -4.90
CA ALA A 47 2.56 -0.29 -3.44
C ALA A 47 1.14 -0.30 -2.89
N ASN A 48 0.24 0.53 -3.43
CA ASN A 48 -1.17 0.57 -3.05
C ASN A 48 -1.88 -0.74 -3.41
N ALA A 49 -1.57 -1.34 -4.56
CA ALA A 49 -2.14 -2.63 -4.97
C ALA A 49 -1.66 -3.77 -4.04
N VAL A 50 -0.38 -3.77 -3.66
CA VAL A 50 0.22 -4.78 -2.76
C VAL A 50 -0.30 -4.64 -1.33
N MET A 51 -0.41 -3.40 -0.83
CA MET A 51 -0.91 -3.10 0.52
C MET A 51 -2.44 -3.07 0.60
N GLY A 52 -3.11 -3.35 -0.50
CA GLY A 52 -4.55 -3.26 -0.64
C GLY A 52 -5.31 -4.16 0.33
N PHE A 53 -6.57 -3.83 0.49
CA PHE A 53 -7.48 -4.63 1.31
C PHE A 53 -7.84 -5.92 0.59
N PHE A 54 -7.96 -7.01 1.33
CA PHE A 54 -8.66 -8.20 0.84
C PHE A 54 -10.11 -7.84 0.51
N PRO A 55 -10.74 -8.56 -0.45
CA PRO A 55 -12.16 -8.36 -0.73
C PRO A 55 -13.02 -8.42 0.53
N SER A 56 -12.66 -9.31 1.46
CA SER A 56 -13.23 -9.37 2.80
C SER A 56 -12.23 -9.96 3.79
N ALA A 57 -12.21 -9.44 5.02
CA ALA A 57 -11.36 -9.95 6.08
C ALA A 57 -11.95 -9.71 7.48
N VAL A 58 -11.66 -10.63 8.39
CA VAL A 58 -11.81 -10.45 9.84
C VAL A 58 -10.47 -10.67 10.50
N ALA A 59 -10.10 -9.78 11.42
CA ALA A 59 -8.85 -9.86 12.16
C ALA A 59 -9.05 -9.52 13.63
N GLU A 60 -8.29 -10.17 14.50
CA GLU A 60 -8.08 -9.74 15.88
C GLU A 60 -6.77 -8.97 15.96
N VAL A 61 -6.79 -7.82 16.64
CA VAL A 61 -5.65 -6.91 16.71
C VAL A 61 -5.46 -6.43 18.14
N ASN A 62 -4.27 -6.62 18.66
CA ASN A 62 -3.83 -5.97 19.91
C ASN A 62 -3.35 -4.55 19.60
N LEU A 63 -4.01 -3.57 20.18
CA LEU A 63 -3.64 -2.17 20.15
C LEU A 63 -2.99 -1.82 21.50
N THR A 64 -1.70 -1.55 21.49
CA THR A 64 -0.95 -1.12 22.66
C THR A 64 -0.53 0.33 22.50
N THR A 65 -1.00 1.19 23.41
CA THR A 65 -0.67 2.62 23.43
C THR A 65 0.20 2.92 24.63
N GLY A 66 1.28 3.68 24.47
CA GLY A 66 2.13 3.98 25.60
C GLY A 66 3.06 5.18 25.44
N LYS A 67 3.56 5.64 26.60
CA LYS A 67 4.67 6.59 26.70
C LYS A 67 5.52 6.19 27.91
N GLY A 68 6.81 5.93 27.69
CA GLY A 68 7.69 5.39 28.72
C GLY A 68 7.15 4.06 29.28
N ASN A 69 7.07 3.95 30.61
CA ASN A 69 6.60 2.73 31.29
C ASN A 69 5.08 2.58 31.37
N LYS A 70 4.32 3.59 30.94
CA LYS A 70 2.85 3.54 30.98
C LYS A 70 2.32 2.97 29.68
N LYS A 71 1.75 1.77 29.73
CA LYS A 71 1.12 1.11 28.58
C LYS A 71 -0.35 0.82 28.87
N ARG A 72 -1.16 0.88 27.82
CA ARG A 72 -2.56 0.44 27.81
C ARG A 72 -2.76 -0.50 26.62
N GLU A 73 -3.30 -1.67 26.91
CA GLU A 73 -3.55 -2.71 25.92
C GLU A 73 -5.06 -2.86 25.72
N ARG A 74 -5.45 -3.09 24.50
CA ARG A 74 -6.82 -3.31 24.07
C ARG A 74 -6.86 -4.34 22.97
N LEU A 75 -7.84 -5.24 23.03
CA LEU A 75 -8.11 -6.17 21.94
C LEU A 75 -9.25 -5.61 21.09
N LEU A 76 -9.04 -5.55 19.78
CA LEU A 76 -10.03 -5.14 18.80
C LEU A 76 -10.31 -6.29 17.84
N ARG A 77 -11.55 -6.41 17.42
CA ARG A 77 -11.94 -7.13 16.22
C ARG A 77 -12.12 -6.12 15.10
N LEU A 78 -11.44 -6.35 13.98
CA LEU A 78 -11.57 -5.60 12.74
C LEU A 78 -12.31 -6.46 11.72
N VAL A 79 -13.30 -5.89 11.05
CA VAL A 79 -13.98 -6.48 9.90
C VAL A 79 -13.85 -5.50 8.76
N SER A 80 -13.40 -5.95 7.60
CA SER A 80 -13.23 -5.08 6.43
C SER A 80 -13.76 -5.75 5.16
N LYS A 81 -14.30 -4.94 4.28
CA LYS A 81 -14.78 -5.32 2.96
C LYS A 81 -14.33 -4.28 1.93
N GLN A 82 -13.93 -4.77 0.76
CA GLN A 82 -13.65 -3.93 -0.40
C GLN A 82 -14.32 -4.54 -1.62
N GLY A 83 -15.07 -3.73 -2.36
CA GLY A 83 -15.76 -4.14 -3.59
C GLY A 83 -16.69 -3.03 -4.05
N ASP A 84 -17.16 -3.10 -5.30
CA ASP A 84 -18.16 -2.18 -5.87
C ASP A 84 -17.82 -0.69 -5.67
N GLY A 85 -16.53 -0.34 -5.75
CA GLY A 85 -16.04 1.03 -5.55
C GLY A 85 -16.08 1.52 -4.11
N ARG A 86 -16.30 0.64 -3.12
CA ARG A 86 -16.35 0.97 -1.70
C ARG A 86 -15.28 0.24 -0.90
N ARG A 87 -14.80 0.88 0.15
CA ARG A 87 -14.04 0.27 1.24
C ARG A 87 -14.79 0.48 2.54
N GLN A 88 -14.99 -0.58 3.30
CA GLN A 88 -15.74 -0.57 4.54
C GLN A 88 -14.90 -1.21 5.65
N LEU A 89 -14.95 -0.64 6.84
CA LEU A 89 -14.27 -1.14 8.03
C LEU A 89 -15.16 -0.93 9.25
N ILE A 90 -15.24 -1.97 10.07
CA ILE A 90 -15.75 -1.87 11.43
C ILE A 90 -14.69 -2.35 12.41
N ALA A 91 -14.48 -1.59 13.50
CA ALA A 91 -13.60 -1.91 14.60
C ALA A 91 -14.40 -1.98 15.89
N THR A 92 -14.36 -3.09 16.61
CA THR A 92 -15.06 -3.26 17.89
C THR A 92 -14.07 -3.65 18.97
N PHE A 93 -14.06 -2.93 20.09
CA PHE A 93 -13.24 -3.26 21.24
C PHE A 93 -13.81 -4.47 21.97
N ARG A 94 -12.97 -5.48 22.20
CA ARG A 94 -13.28 -6.71 22.94
C ARG A 94 -12.80 -6.65 24.39
N GLU A 95 -11.63 -6.06 24.59
CA GLU A 95 -10.98 -5.95 25.89
C GLU A 95 -10.25 -4.60 26.06
N PRO A 96 -10.09 -4.13 27.30
CA PRO A 96 -10.66 -4.63 28.56
C PRO A 96 -12.15 -4.33 28.71
N ALA A 97 -12.77 -4.80 29.79
CA ALA A 97 -14.20 -4.61 30.05
C ALA A 97 -14.65 -3.12 30.00
N SER A 98 -13.77 -2.20 30.39
CA SER A 98 -14.04 -0.75 30.41
C SER A 98 -14.28 -0.12 29.02
N VAL A 99 -13.87 -0.78 27.95
CA VAL A 99 -14.08 -0.33 26.56
C VAL A 99 -14.82 -1.36 25.70
N ARG A 100 -15.22 -2.50 26.29
CA ARG A 100 -15.92 -3.55 25.54
C ARG A 100 -17.19 -3.02 24.89
N GLY A 101 -17.37 -3.35 23.60
CA GLY A 101 -18.51 -2.92 22.81
C GLY A 101 -18.40 -1.50 22.27
N VAL A 102 -17.36 -0.73 22.63
CA VAL A 102 -17.06 0.51 21.89
C VAL A 102 -16.78 0.15 20.45
N GLY A 103 -17.42 0.83 19.52
CA GLY A 103 -17.33 0.53 18.09
C GLY A 103 -17.01 1.76 17.25
N PHE A 104 -16.38 1.51 16.11
CA PHE A 104 -16.13 2.47 15.04
C PHE A 104 -16.46 1.82 13.72
N SER A 105 -17.24 2.48 12.89
CA SER A 105 -17.49 2.07 11.50
C SER A 105 -17.12 3.20 10.54
N THR A 106 -16.62 2.85 9.39
CA THR A 106 -16.31 3.81 8.34
C THR A 106 -16.49 3.20 6.96
N GLU A 107 -17.01 4.01 6.04
CA GLU A 107 -17.19 3.70 4.64
C GLU A 107 -16.51 4.77 3.80
N LEU A 108 -15.83 4.36 2.75
CA LEU A 108 -15.18 5.21 1.76
C LEU A 108 -15.69 4.86 0.37
N ASP A 109 -16.29 5.82 -0.32
CA ASP A 109 -16.51 5.76 -1.76
C ASP A 109 -15.19 6.13 -2.46
N VAL A 110 -14.60 5.15 -3.15
CA VAL A 110 -13.25 5.30 -3.74
C VAL A 110 -13.26 6.28 -4.91
N ALA A 111 -14.37 6.36 -5.66
CA ALA A 111 -14.46 7.22 -6.85
C ALA A 111 -14.56 8.70 -6.48
N THR A 112 -15.27 9.01 -5.39
CA THR A 112 -15.53 10.39 -4.95
C THR A 112 -14.67 10.83 -3.77
N ASP A 113 -13.89 9.92 -3.19
CA ASP A 113 -13.15 10.09 -1.92
C ASP A 113 -14.05 10.57 -0.76
N LYS A 114 -15.36 10.28 -0.86
CA LYS A 114 -16.31 10.63 0.19
C LYS A 114 -16.29 9.58 1.28
N ARG A 115 -15.95 10.01 2.49
CA ARG A 115 -15.90 9.17 3.68
C ARG A 115 -17.03 9.51 4.64
N GLN A 116 -17.68 8.47 5.17
CA GLN A 116 -18.61 8.55 6.29
C GLN A 116 -18.08 7.67 7.42
N SER A 117 -18.20 8.15 8.66
CA SER A 117 -17.65 7.43 9.81
C SER A 117 -18.53 7.64 11.05
N TRP A 118 -18.66 6.59 11.84
CA TRP A 118 -19.50 6.57 13.02
C TRP A 118 -18.77 5.94 14.20
N VAL A 119 -19.10 6.40 15.39
CA VAL A 119 -18.66 5.77 16.66
C VAL A 119 -19.86 5.41 17.51
N TYR A 120 -19.77 4.26 18.16
CA TYR A 120 -20.72 3.82 19.18
C TYR A 120 -20.04 3.79 20.54
N LEU A 121 -20.68 4.39 21.52
CA LEU A 121 -20.24 4.37 22.92
C LEU A 121 -21.34 3.71 23.74
N PRO A 122 -21.12 2.48 24.26
CA PRO A 122 -22.12 1.75 25.06
C PRO A 122 -22.63 2.56 26.27
N SER A 123 -21.76 3.36 26.89
CA SER A 123 -22.13 4.24 28.01
C SER A 123 -23.17 5.30 27.65
N LEU A 124 -23.28 5.66 26.38
CA LEU A 124 -24.27 6.62 25.87
C LEU A 124 -25.44 5.94 25.15
N GLY A 125 -25.34 4.64 24.86
CA GLY A 125 -26.36 3.85 24.18
C GLY A 125 -26.71 4.36 22.76
N ARG A 126 -25.78 5.10 22.09
CA ARG A 126 -26.07 5.73 20.80
C ARG A 126 -24.87 5.76 19.87
N VAL A 127 -25.16 5.70 18.59
CA VAL A 127 -24.23 5.95 17.51
C VAL A 127 -24.15 7.45 17.22
N ARG A 128 -22.94 7.94 16.94
CA ARG A 128 -22.65 9.32 16.54
C ARG A 128 -21.81 9.34 15.28
N GLU A 129 -22.24 10.12 14.30
CA GLU A 129 -21.44 10.38 13.10
C GLU A 129 -20.25 11.31 13.44
N LEU A 130 -19.08 10.99 12.88
CA LEU A 130 -17.90 11.86 12.93
C LEU A 130 -17.92 12.84 11.75
N LYS A 131 -18.10 14.13 12.05
CA LYS A 131 -18.25 15.19 11.04
C LYS A 131 -16.99 16.04 10.89
N GLY A 132 -16.71 16.46 9.65
CA GLY A 132 -15.62 17.39 9.36
C GLY A 132 -14.25 16.87 9.85
N GLY A 133 -13.54 17.70 10.62
CA GLY A 133 -12.20 17.37 11.14
C GLY A 133 -12.13 16.25 12.16
N GLN A 134 -13.27 15.77 12.71
CA GLN A 134 -13.28 14.75 13.76
C GLN A 134 -12.68 13.41 13.30
N GLN A 135 -12.72 13.10 12.01
CA GLN A 135 -12.04 11.91 11.47
C GLN A 135 -10.51 11.94 11.62
N HIS A 136 -9.93 13.12 11.85
CA HIS A 136 -8.50 13.30 12.09
C HIS A 136 -8.13 13.33 13.58
N GLU A 137 -9.12 13.24 14.46
CA GLU A 137 -8.89 13.09 15.89
C GLU A 137 -8.30 11.71 16.20
N SER A 138 -7.70 11.60 17.39
CA SER A 138 -7.09 10.36 17.89
C SER A 138 -8.13 9.23 17.98
N PHE A 139 -7.84 8.09 17.39
CA PHE A 139 -8.62 6.86 17.53
C PHE A 139 -8.54 6.36 18.98
N PHE A 140 -9.54 6.71 19.76
CA PHE A 140 -9.68 6.33 21.18
C PHE A 140 -8.40 6.52 22.02
N GLY A 141 -7.69 7.63 21.82
CA GLY A 141 -6.49 7.97 22.57
C GLY A 141 -5.22 7.22 22.13
N SER A 142 -5.23 6.65 20.94
CA SER A 142 -4.04 6.11 20.25
C SER A 142 -3.34 7.21 19.43
N ASP A 143 -2.16 6.91 18.88
CA ASP A 143 -1.46 7.82 17.96
C ASP A 143 -1.97 7.70 16.51
N PHE A 144 -2.83 6.73 16.23
CA PHE A 144 -3.61 6.67 15.00
C PHE A 144 -4.79 7.63 15.07
N SER A 145 -5.13 8.26 13.97
CA SER A 145 -6.42 8.94 13.80
C SER A 145 -7.47 7.95 13.26
N TYR A 146 -8.75 8.32 13.33
CA TYR A 146 -9.80 7.51 12.71
C TYR A 146 -9.57 7.31 11.21
N SER A 147 -9.05 8.33 10.51
CA SER A 147 -8.74 8.23 9.08
C SER A 147 -7.56 7.32 8.76
N ASP A 148 -6.61 7.12 9.68
CA ASP A 148 -5.47 6.25 9.44
C ASP A 148 -5.84 4.77 9.34
N LEU A 149 -6.95 4.34 9.98
CA LEU A 149 -7.38 2.94 9.98
C LEU A 149 -7.80 2.42 8.60
N MET A 150 -8.28 3.31 7.74
CA MET A 150 -8.63 2.98 6.36
C MET A 150 -7.45 3.03 5.40
N GLY A 151 -6.31 3.51 5.89
CA GLY A 151 -5.18 3.83 5.02
C GLY A 151 -5.48 5.01 4.09
N ARG A 152 -4.53 5.28 3.20
CA ARG A 152 -4.61 6.35 2.21
C ARG A 152 -4.51 5.74 0.82
N ASP A 153 -5.41 6.12 -0.08
CA ASP A 153 -5.34 5.68 -1.46
C ASP A 153 -4.29 6.49 -2.23
N ALA A 154 -3.51 5.83 -3.09
CA ALA A 154 -2.52 6.51 -3.91
C ALA A 154 -3.15 7.59 -4.81
N ALA A 155 -4.38 7.40 -5.26
CA ALA A 155 -5.08 8.37 -6.10
C ALA A 155 -5.36 9.73 -5.41
N GLN A 156 -5.30 9.79 -4.06
CA GLN A 156 -5.52 11.02 -3.30
C GLN A 156 -4.35 12.01 -3.38
N ASP A 157 -3.17 11.56 -3.79
CA ASP A 157 -1.94 12.34 -3.81
C ASP A 157 -1.31 12.40 -5.20
N THR A 158 -0.36 13.33 -5.37
CA THR A 158 0.64 13.29 -6.43
C THR A 158 1.94 12.76 -5.84
N HIS A 159 2.64 11.90 -6.57
CA HIS A 159 3.79 11.16 -6.06
C HIS A 159 5.06 11.49 -6.83
N LYS A 160 6.13 11.81 -6.12
CA LYS A 160 7.44 12.09 -6.70
C LYS A 160 8.48 11.17 -6.10
N LEU A 161 9.18 10.42 -6.95
CA LEU A 161 10.40 9.73 -6.55
C LEU A 161 11.48 10.78 -6.28
N VAL A 162 11.93 10.87 -5.03
CA VAL A 162 12.91 11.87 -4.59
C VAL A 162 14.30 11.28 -4.38
N GLY A 163 14.40 9.95 -4.40
CA GLY A 163 15.65 9.21 -4.30
C GLY A 163 15.40 7.73 -4.09
N GLU A 164 16.45 6.94 -4.18
CA GLU A 164 16.42 5.51 -3.91
C GLU A 164 17.78 5.05 -3.37
N ASP A 165 17.75 3.99 -2.61
CA ASP A 165 18.94 3.27 -2.14
C ASP A 165 18.87 1.79 -2.59
N ALA A 166 19.72 0.92 -2.02
CA ALA A 166 19.71 -0.50 -2.36
C ALA A 166 18.41 -1.22 -1.94
N VAL A 167 17.66 -0.70 -0.98
CA VAL A 167 16.52 -1.35 -0.34
C VAL A 167 15.20 -0.65 -0.63
N TYR A 168 15.20 0.68 -0.68
CA TYR A 168 13.97 1.47 -0.73
C TYR A 168 13.92 2.44 -1.91
N PHE A 169 12.71 2.67 -2.41
CA PHE A 169 12.33 3.87 -3.10
C PHE A 169 11.87 4.90 -2.06
N ASN A 170 12.37 6.13 -2.14
CA ASN A 170 11.93 7.24 -1.28
C ASN A 170 11.00 8.13 -2.10
N ILE A 171 9.73 8.20 -1.67
CA ILE A 171 8.67 8.90 -2.38
C ILE A 171 8.15 10.04 -1.51
N THR A 172 8.05 11.24 -2.05
CA THR A 172 7.27 12.32 -1.45
C THR A 172 5.93 12.42 -2.13
N SER A 173 4.87 12.37 -1.34
CA SER A 173 3.48 12.50 -1.79
C SER A 173 2.88 13.79 -1.30
N THR A 174 2.18 14.50 -2.20
CA THR A 174 1.50 15.76 -1.89
C THR A 174 0.00 15.57 -2.09
N PRO A 175 -0.84 15.82 -1.07
CA PRO A 175 -2.28 15.74 -1.18
C PRO A 175 -2.82 16.62 -2.30
N LYS A 176 -3.71 16.07 -3.15
CA LYS A 176 -4.43 16.80 -4.18
C LYS A 176 -5.50 17.72 -3.57
N ASN A 177 -6.09 17.28 -2.45
CA ASN A 177 -7.05 18.07 -1.72
C ASN A 177 -6.35 19.15 -0.88
N SER A 178 -6.55 20.42 -1.24
CA SER A 178 -6.00 21.55 -0.50
C SER A 178 -6.52 21.68 0.93
N ALA A 179 -7.64 21.02 1.28
CA ALA A 179 -8.20 20.98 2.64
C ALA A 179 -7.61 19.85 3.51
N ASP A 180 -6.72 19.00 2.99
CA ASP A 180 -6.06 17.95 3.76
C ASP A 180 -5.29 18.54 4.94
N ILE A 181 -5.23 17.80 6.05
CA ILE A 181 -4.48 18.21 7.26
C ILE A 181 -2.97 18.07 7.10
N TYR A 182 -2.54 17.26 6.14
CA TYR A 182 -1.13 17.06 5.82
C TYR A 182 -0.69 17.96 4.67
N SER A 183 0.54 18.50 4.76
CA SER A 183 1.18 19.21 3.65
C SER A 183 1.89 18.27 2.69
N LYS A 184 2.44 17.19 3.21
CA LYS A 184 3.08 16.10 2.48
C LYS A 184 3.19 14.85 3.33
N LEU A 185 3.49 13.74 2.67
CA LEU A 185 3.86 12.46 3.27
C LEU A 185 5.14 11.96 2.59
N ASP A 186 6.10 11.49 3.38
CA ASP A 186 7.29 10.83 2.86
C ASP A 186 7.19 9.33 3.10
N TYR A 187 7.37 8.54 2.05
CA TYR A 187 7.23 7.07 2.06
C TYR A 187 8.57 6.40 1.80
N LYS A 188 8.80 5.26 2.48
CA LYS A 188 9.79 4.27 2.08
C LYS A 188 9.06 3.03 1.57
N VAL A 189 9.23 2.73 0.28
CA VAL A 189 8.66 1.56 -0.38
C VAL A 189 9.78 0.56 -0.64
N ALA A 190 9.62 -0.67 -0.17
CA ALA A 190 10.64 -1.71 -0.34
C ALA A 190 10.71 -2.16 -1.79
N LYS A 191 11.93 -2.22 -2.34
CA LYS A 191 12.18 -2.67 -3.73
C LYS A 191 11.90 -4.16 -3.93
N SER A 192 12.01 -4.95 -2.86
CA SER A 192 11.88 -6.40 -2.91
C SER A 192 10.45 -6.88 -3.15
N ASP A 193 9.45 -6.13 -2.67
CA ASP A 193 8.05 -6.59 -2.62
C ASP A 193 7.02 -5.46 -2.75
N ASN A 194 7.45 -4.24 -3.06
CA ASN A 194 6.65 -3.03 -3.17
C ASN A 194 5.81 -2.70 -1.92
N THR A 195 6.15 -3.26 -0.75
CA THR A 195 5.43 -2.92 0.49
C THR A 195 5.88 -1.57 1.03
N ILE A 196 4.93 -0.81 1.59
CA ILE A 196 5.22 0.43 2.31
C ILE A 196 5.78 0.09 3.68
N ARG A 197 7.04 0.46 3.94
CA ARG A 197 7.73 0.20 5.22
C ARG A 197 7.64 1.36 6.20
N GLU A 198 7.64 2.58 5.72
CA GLU A 198 7.58 3.77 6.56
C GLU A 198 6.75 4.86 5.89
N ILE A 199 6.00 5.62 6.69
CA ILE A 199 5.32 6.85 6.28
C ILE A 199 5.60 7.91 7.34
N THR A 200 6.17 9.04 6.95
CA THR A 200 6.26 10.21 7.81
C THR A 200 5.22 11.25 7.36
N PHE A 201 4.40 11.69 8.29
CA PHE A 201 3.31 12.64 8.04
C PHE A 201 3.72 14.04 8.48
N TYR A 202 3.50 15.05 7.64
CA TYR A 202 3.85 16.44 7.93
C TYR A 202 2.62 17.33 7.99
N ASN A 203 2.56 18.20 9.01
CA ASN A 203 1.49 19.17 9.14
C ASN A 203 1.60 20.28 8.08
N ARG A 204 0.62 21.18 8.05
CA ARG A 204 0.57 22.30 7.12
C ARG A 204 1.73 23.30 7.25
N LYS A 205 2.47 23.27 8.37
CA LYS A 205 3.66 24.07 8.60
C LYS A 205 4.94 23.34 8.16
N GLY A 206 4.83 22.14 7.57
CA GLY A 206 5.98 21.33 7.14
C GLY A 206 6.70 20.63 8.29
N GLN A 207 6.12 20.57 9.49
CA GLN A 207 6.72 19.89 10.64
C GLN A 207 6.26 18.43 10.65
N ALA A 208 7.19 17.50 10.88
CA ALA A 208 6.86 16.08 11.05
C ALA A 208 6.00 15.89 12.29
N LEU A 209 4.83 15.26 12.12
CA LEU A 209 3.85 15.02 13.18
C LEU A 209 3.97 13.64 13.79
N LYS A 210 3.99 12.65 12.94
CA LYS A 210 3.98 11.23 13.31
C LYS A 210 4.65 10.40 12.23
N ARG A 211 5.10 9.21 12.64
CA ARG A 211 5.72 8.22 11.77
C ARG A 211 5.04 6.89 11.95
N LEU A 212 4.60 6.29 10.86
CA LEU A 212 4.15 4.91 10.80
C LEU A 212 5.30 4.05 10.31
N THR A 213 5.61 2.97 11.03
CA THR A 213 6.54 1.93 10.60
C THR A 213 5.81 0.60 10.52
N ASN A 214 5.82 -0.02 9.35
CA ASN A 214 5.28 -1.35 9.10
C ASN A 214 6.42 -2.37 9.22
N ILE A 215 6.36 -3.21 10.22
CA ILE A 215 7.50 -4.03 10.67
C ILE A 215 7.46 -5.40 10.01
N ASP A 216 6.40 -6.16 10.30
CA ASP A 216 6.30 -7.55 9.92
C ASP A 216 5.19 -7.78 8.91
N PHE A 217 5.49 -8.63 7.92
CA PHE A 217 4.55 -9.05 6.90
C PHE A 217 4.55 -10.58 6.81
N GLU A 218 3.38 -11.15 6.63
CA GLU A 218 3.16 -12.55 6.28
C GLU A 218 2.52 -12.62 4.90
N LYS A 219 2.70 -13.74 4.19
CA LYS A 219 1.98 -13.97 2.93
C LYS A 219 0.78 -14.87 3.19
N VAL A 220 -0.40 -14.36 2.86
CA VAL A 220 -1.66 -15.13 2.82
C VAL A 220 -2.06 -15.23 1.35
N ASP A 221 -2.12 -16.44 0.82
CA ASP A 221 -2.40 -16.71 -0.59
C ASP A 221 -1.49 -15.92 -1.56
N GLY A 222 -0.21 -15.72 -1.16
CA GLY A 222 0.78 -14.97 -1.94
C GLY A 222 0.74 -13.45 -1.77
N VAL A 223 -0.28 -12.91 -1.10
CA VAL A 223 -0.46 -11.47 -0.84
C VAL A 223 0.21 -11.09 0.48
N PRO A 224 1.06 -10.06 0.51
CA PRO A 224 1.63 -9.56 1.75
C PRO A 224 0.55 -9.01 2.69
N VAL A 225 0.54 -9.50 3.91
CA VAL A 225 -0.35 -9.07 5.00
C VAL A 225 0.48 -8.42 6.07
N LEU A 226 0.15 -7.19 6.41
CA LEU A 226 0.82 -6.48 7.50
C LEU A 226 0.41 -7.07 8.85
N LEU A 227 1.37 -7.59 9.62
CA LEU A 227 1.15 -8.13 10.96
C LEU A 227 1.35 -7.06 12.03
N ASN A 228 2.45 -6.34 11.97
CA ASN A 228 2.83 -5.36 12.97
C ASN A 228 3.07 -4.00 12.37
N SER A 229 2.44 -2.98 12.94
CA SER A 229 2.72 -1.58 12.65
C SER A 229 2.85 -0.76 13.93
N VAL A 230 3.69 0.28 13.87
CA VAL A 230 3.96 1.19 14.98
C VAL A 230 3.77 2.61 14.50
N MET A 231 2.88 3.35 15.16
CA MET A 231 2.72 4.79 14.97
C MET A 231 3.41 5.52 16.13
N GLU A 232 4.39 6.32 15.81
CA GLU A 232 5.07 7.21 16.76
C GLU A 232 4.56 8.64 16.59
N ASN A 233 4.16 9.27 17.68
CA ASN A 233 3.88 10.70 17.72
C ASN A 233 5.19 11.45 17.98
N LEU A 234 5.72 12.12 16.95
CA LEU A 234 7.04 12.76 16.99
C LEU A 234 7.10 14.00 17.91
N LYS A 235 5.93 14.54 18.28
CA LYS A 235 5.84 15.68 19.20
C LYS A 235 5.80 15.23 20.66
N SER A 236 4.99 14.24 20.98
CA SER A 236 4.80 13.77 22.37
C SER A 236 5.76 12.66 22.76
N GLY A 237 6.31 11.91 21.80
CA GLY A 237 7.07 10.69 22.00
C GLY A 237 6.19 9.53 22.49
N SER A 238 4.86 9.60 22.32
CA SER A 238 3.99 8.44 22.54
C SER A 238 4.05 7.50 21.36
N VAL A 239 3.78 6.22 21.61
CA VAL A 239 3.85 5.16 20.61
C VAL A 239 2.61 4.28 20.74
N THR A 240 2.02 3.97 19.60
CA THR A 240 0.94 2.98 19.48
C THR A 240 1.36 1.88 18.52
N SER A 241 1.30 0.63 18.98
CA SER A 241 1.47 -0.55 18.12
C SER A 241 0.13 -1.22 17.83
N LEU A 242 -0.02 -1.68 16.60
CA LEU A 242 -1.06 -2.60 16.15
C LEU A 242 -0.40 -3.94 15.83
N ASN A 243 -0.77 -4.98 16.58
CA ASN A 243 -0.28 -6.34 16.36
C ASN A 243 -1.47 -7.23 16.01
N ARG A 244 -1.53 -7.71 14.77
CA ARG A 244 -2.55 -8.64 14.29
C ARG A 244 -2.21 -10.05 14.78
N THR A 245 -3.13 -10.63 15.56
CA THR A 245 -2.95 -11.96 16.18
C THR A 245 -3.66 -13.06 15.40
N SER A 246 -4.69 -12.70 14.64
CA SER A 246 -5.36 -13.63 13.72
C SER A 246 -5.95 -12.87 12.54
N MET A 247 -6.14 -13.58 11.43
CA MET A 247 -6.84 -13.07 10.24
C MET A 247 -7.50 -14.20 9.48
N GLN A 248 -8.71 -13.93 9.02
CA GLN A 248 -9.44 -14.74 8.05
C GLN A 248 -9.77 -13.85 6.86
N VAL A 249 -9.58 -14.37 5.65
CA VAL A 249 -9.85 -13.66 4.39
C VAL A 249 -10.89 -14.42 3.57
N ALA A 250 -11.42 -13.77 2.53
CA ALA A 250 -12.39 -14.33 1.61
C ALA A 250 -13.65 -14.89 2.31
N ILE A 251 -14.08 -14.24 3.38
CA ILE A 251 -15.30 -14.56 4.12
C ILE A 251 -16.51 -13.87 3.50
N GLU A 252 -17.68 -14.48 3.61
CA GLU A 252 -18.92 -13.84 3.18
C GLU A 252 -19.30 -12.73 4.14
N LEU A 253 -19.43 -11.49 3.64
CA LEU A 253 -19.83 -10.29 4.38
C LEU A 253 -20.89 -9.53 3.58
N PHE A 254 -21.87 -9.03 4.28
CA PHE A 254 -22.99 -8.28 3.72
C PHE A 254 -22.86 -6.79 4.04
N ASP A 255 -23.57 -5.92 3.32
CA ASP A 255 -23.50 -4.48 3.54
C ASP A 255 -24.07 -4.07 4.90
N TYR A 256 -25.03 -4.82 5.46
CA TYR A 256 -25.55 -4.59 6.81
C TYR A 256 -24.56 -4.92 7.94
N ASP A 257 -23.44 -5.60 7.62
CA ASP A 257 -22.32 -5.81 8.56
C ASP A 257 -21.50 -4.53 8.80
N PHE A 258 -21.84 -3.44 8.11
CA PHE A 258 -21.15 -2.16 8.17
C PHE A 258 -22.14 -1.02 8.41
N GLY A 259 -21.65 0.22 8.48
CA GLY A 259 -22.49 1.39 8.73
C GLY A 259 -22.83 1.58 10.21
N PRO A 260 -23.75 2.51 10.52
CA PRO A 260 -24.12 2.82 11.90
C PRO A 260 -24.95 1.71 12.58
N GLU A 261 -25.73 0.94 11.82
CA GLU A 261 -26.59 -0.13 12.33
C GLU A 261 -25.77 -1.31 12.87
N ALA A 262 -24.63 -1.61 12.24
CA ALA A 262 -23.72 -2.67 12.66
C ALA A 262 -22.98 -2.40 13.97
N LEU A 263 -23.12 -1.19 14.52
CA LEU A 263 -22.47 -0.77 15.76
C LEU A 263 -23.35 -0.97 17.01
N GLN A 264 -24.61 -1.40 16.86
CA GLN A 264 -25.57 -1.54 17.98
C GLN A 264 -25.72 -2.97 18.48
#